data_ec78ab60f0948501e6ab5fdc1792894c
#
_entry.id   ec78ab60f0948501e6ab5fdc1792894c
#
_cell.length_a   1.000
_cell.length_b   1.000
_cell.length_c   1.000
_cell.angle_alpha   90.00
_cell.angle_beta   90.00
_cell.angle_gamma   90.00
#
_symmetry.space_group_name_H-M   'P 1'
#
loop_
_entity.id
_entity.type
_entity.pdbx_description
1 polymer ?
#
loop_
_entity_poly.entity_id
_entity_poly.type
_entity_poly.pdbx_seq_one_letter_code
_entity_poly.pdbx_strand_id
1 'polypeptide(L)'
;MPEMFRYCGQVFQVHKRAHKTCDYSTQYPYRTRWLANTVHLQTRCDGEAHDGCQAGCLLYWKSAWLKPLGKRRDSNDRKGTQAPSFPGIVPVRSQGCNETAIWDRIRVTDPVGGSLTYICQMTQVRQATSALAWWDVRQYLEDYTSGNVGIATLCKAFAYSVYYHLSQAGIGLGPAMRWFYDRVNPLRGGTLFPRKPGEIPEGSPTPSGLLNLRPGELVRVKPHLEILKTVDSSNRNRGMYWDAELVPYCGGAYRVLKSVTKIIDEKTSRMIEMKNPCIVLDSVICRARYSPCRMLCPKEMYPYWREIWLERVEGQAGDGPSAEKSMRLSVREDRQGQKTIPQLEIKR
;
A
#
# COMPACT_ATOMS: atom_id res chain seq x y z
N MET A 1 -0.95 -3.28 -18.53
CA MET A 1 -0.95 -4.63 -17.93
C MET A 1 -2.21 -5.34 -18.38
N PRO A 2 -2.14 -6.63 -18.74
CA PRO A 2 -3.31 -7.38 -19.20
C PRO A 2 -4.47 -7.40 -18.19
N GLU A 3 -4.19 -7.50 -16.92
CA GLU A 3 -5.20 -7.50 -15.85
C GLU A 3 -6.07 -6.24 -15.83
N MET A 4 -5.66 -5.18 -16.54
CA MET A 4 -6.43 -3.93 -16.59
C MET A 4 -7.54 -3.97 -17.63
N PHE A 5 -7.44 -4.84 -18.67
CA PHE A 5 -8.43 -4.90 -19.75
C PHE A 5 -9.84 -5.20 -19.24
N ARG A 6 -9.98 -6.07 -18.25
CA ARG A 6 -11.28 -6.43 -17.68
C ARG A 6 -12.05 -5.25 -17.06
N TYR A 7 -11.36 -4.15 -16.76
CA TYR A 7 -11.98 -2.96 -16.19
C TYR A 7 -12.38 -1.93 -17.26
N CYS A 8 -11.96 -2.12 -18.53
CA CYS A 8 -12.28 -1.19 -19.62
C CYS A 8 -13.78 -1.09 -19.85
N GLY A 9 -14.29 0.12 -20.01
CA GLY A 9 -15.73 0.40 -20.18
C GLY A 9 -16.55 0.34 -18.89
N GLN A 10 -15.94 0.06 -17.75
CA GLN A 10 -16.62 0.08 -16.46
C GLN A 10 -16.48 1.45 -15.78
N VAL A 11 -17.41 1.72 -14.86
CA VAL A 11 -17.46 2.96 -14.07
C VAL A 11 -16.91 2.74 -12.68
N PHE A 12 -16.00 3.62 -12.26
CA PHE A 12 -15.38 3.57 -10.96
C PHE A 12 -15.40 4.93 -10.28
N GLN A 13 -15.40 4.90 -8.97
CA GLN A 13 -15.08 6.07 -8.16
C GLN A 13 -13.56 6.16 -7.98
N VAL A 14 -13.00 7.37 -8.11
CA VAL A 14 -11.60 7.60 -7.75
C VAL A 14 -11.41 7.33 -6.28
N HIS A 15 -10.50 6.41 -5.96
CA HIS A 15 -10.16 6.10 -4.59
C HIS A 15 -9.17 7.11 -4.01
N LYS A 16 -8.04 7.31 -4.73
CA LYS A 16 -6.99 8.27 -4.34
C LYS A 16 -6.27 8.85 -5.55
N ARG A 17 -5.80 10.07 -5.40
CA ARG A 17 -4.79 10.65 -6.29
C ARG A 17 -3.46 9.96 -6.04
N ALA A 18 -2.86 9.37 -7.08
CA ALA A 18 -1.58 8.69 -6.99
C ALA A 18 -0.44 9.59 -7.49
N HIS A 19 -0.25 10.75 -6.84
CA HIS A 19 0.79 11.73 -7.21
C HIS A 19 2.17 11.32 -6.71
N LYS A 20 2.25 10.40 -5.76
CA LYS A 20 3.50 9.82 -5.23
C LYS A 20 3.37 8.33 -4.96
N THR A 21 4.51 7.66 -4.91
CA THR A 21 4.60 6.23 -4.57
C THR A 21 5.89 5.95 -3.83
N CYS A 22 5.91 4.89 -3.02
CA CYS A 22 7.14 4.39 -2.43
C CYS A 22 7.85 3.43 -3.41
N ASP A 23 9.17 3.55 -3.48
CA ASP A 23 10.08 2.75 -4.29
C ASP A 23 10.75 1.69 -3.42
N TYR A 24 10.36 0.43 -3.58
CA TYR A 24 10.95 -0.72 -2.88
C TYR A 24 12.15 -1.32 -3.61
N SER A 25 12.48 -0.84 -4.82
CA SER A 25 13.66 -1.30 -5.55
C SER A 25 14.96 -0.77 -4.95
N THR A 26 14.89 0.23 -4.05
CA THR A 26 16.03 0.76 -3.30
C THR A 26 16.19 0.05 -1.96
N GLN A 27 17.41 0.12 -1.39
CA GLN A 27 17.62 -0.32 -0.01
C GLN A 27 16.89 0.60 0.96
N TYR A 28 16.51 0.06 2.12
CA TYR A 28 15.97 0.86 3.21
C TYR A 28 16.95 1.98 3.63
N PRO A 29 16.48 3.23 3.87
CA PRO A 29 15.09 3.67 3.88
C PRO A 29 14.51 3.86 2.46
N TYR A 30 13.34 3.28 2.23
CA TYR A 30 12.65 3.39 0.95
C TYR A 30 12.35 4.84 0.61
N ARG A 31 12.57 5.21 -0.66
CA ARG A 31 12.39 6.59 -1.13
C ARG A 31 10.99 6.78 -1.72
N THR A 32 10.55 8.03 -1.73
CA THR A 32 9.33 8.43 -2.43
C THR A 32 9.66 8.87 -3.84
N ARG A 33 8.74 8.63 -4.77
CA ARG A 33 8.84 9.04 -6.16
C ARG A 33 7.56 9.75 -6.58
N TRP A 34 7.70 10.71 -7.48
CA TRP A 34 6.60 11.50 -8.03
C TRP A 34 5.99 10.81 -9.24
N LEU A 35 4.64 10.75 -9.30
CA LEU A 35 3.86 10.34 -10.46
C LEU A 35 2.98 11.49 -10.95
N ALA A 36 3.01 11.76 -12.26
CA ALA A 36 2.13 12.73 -12.86
C ALA A 36 0.82 12.10 -13.34
N ASN A 37 -0.30 12.80 -13.14
CA ASN A 37 -1.61 12.49 -13.74
C ASN A 37 -2.05 11.04 -13.55
N THR A 38 -1.98 10.56 -12.32
CA THR A 38 -2.28 9.16 -11.98
C THR A 38 -3.24 9.08 -10.79
N VAL A 39 -4.13 8.10 -10.80
CA VAL A 39 -5.08 7.82 -9.71
C VAL A 39 -5.12 6.32 -9.38
N HIS A 40 -5.67 5.98 -8.22
CA HIS A 40 -6.08 4.64 -7.84
C HIS A 40 -7.61 4.52 -7.86
N LEU A 41 -8.15 3.38 -8.32
CA LEU A 41 -9.57 3.05 -8.43
C LEU A 41 -9.89 1.80 -7.60
N GLN A 42 -9.43 1.55 -6.47
CA GLN A 42 -9.66 0.34 -5.65
C GLN A 42 -9.52 -1.02 -6.41
N THR A 43 -8.92 -0.99 -7.60
CA THR A 43 -8.67 -2.18 -8.42
C THR A 43 -7.28 -2.71 -8.12
N ARG A 44 -7.17 -4.03 -7.92
CA ARG A 44 -5.90 -4.68 -7.60
C ARG A 44 -5.52 -5.69 -8.67
N CYS A 45 -4.21 -5.87 -8.85
CA CYS A 45 -3.66 -6.93 -9.70
C CYS A 45 -3.91 -8.29 -9.03
N ASP A 46 -4.44 -9.24 -9.80
CA ASP A 46 -4.60 -10.64 -9.37
C ASP A 46 -3.36 -11.49 -9.63
N GLY A 47 -2.49 -10.99 -10.52
CA GLY A 47 -1.25 -11.65 -10.91
C GLY A 47 -1.42 -12.79 -11.91
N GLU A 48 -2.60 -13.01 -12.48
CA GLU A 48 -2.85 -14.11 -13.45
C GLU A 48 -1.90 -14.01 -14.65
N ALA A 49 -1.78 -12.81 -15.24
CA ALA A 49 -0.87 -12.59 -16.35
C ALA A 49 0.62 -12.71 -15.96
N HIS A 50 0.94 -12.69 -14.69
CA HIS A 50 2.29 -12.67 -14.14
C HIS A 50 2.59 -13.97 -13.35
N ASP A 51 2.25 -15.12 -13.92
CA ASP A 51 2.49 -16.47 -13.39
C ASP A 51 2.02 -16.65 -11.93
N GLY A 52 0.91 -15.99 -11.59
CA GLY A 52 0.29 -16.05 -10.28
C GLY A 52 1.05 -15.28 -9.19
N CYS A 53 1.63 -14.15 -9.52
CA CYS A 53 2.17 -13.21 -8.53
C CYS A 53 1.10 -12.83 -7.50
N GLN A 54 1.39 -13.05 -6.23
CA GLN A 54 0.41 -12.89 -5.14
C GLN A 54 0.52 -11.54 -4.41
N ALA A 55 1.27 -10.57 -4.93
CA ALA A 55 1.46 -9.29 -4.27
C ALA A 55 0.17 -8.47 -4.10
N GLY A 56 -0.80 -8.60 -5.01
CA GLY A 56 -2.09 -7.90 -4.92
C GLY A 56 -1.95 -6.38 -4.98
N CYS A 57 -1.08 -5.87 -5.83
CA CYS A 57 -0.76 -4.45 -5.93
C CYS A 57 -1.95 -3.63 -6.38
N LEU A 58 -2.15 -2.46 -5.75
CA LEU A 58 -3.16 -1.49 -6.18
C LEU A 58 -2.74 -0.90 -7.54
N LEU A 59 -3.62 -0.95 -8.53
CA LEU A 59 -3.32 -0.54 -9.90
C LEU A 59 -3.26 0.98 -10.04
N TYR A 60 -2.30 1.45 -10.85
CA TYR A 60 -2.17 2.85 -11.23
C TYR A 60 -2.90 3.10 -12.55
N TRP A 61 -3.75 4.13 -12.56
CA TRP A 61 -4.52 4.54 -13.73
C TRP A 61 -4.11 5.93 -14.16
N LYS A 62 -3.61 6.08 -15.38
CA LYS A 62 -3.36 7.42 -15.94
C LYS A 62 -4.68 8.14 -16.20
N SER A 63 -4.76 9.42 -15.83
CA SER A 63 -5.96 10.24 -16.06
C SER A 63 -6.37 10.26 -17.53
N ALA A 64 -5.39 10.13 -18.45
CA ALA A 64 -5.64 10.06 -19.88
C ALA A 64 -6.44 8.81 -20.33
N TRP A 65 -6.45 7.76 -19.52
CA TRP A 65 -7.21 6.52 -19.77
C TRP A 65 -8.63 6.57 -19.22
N LEU A 66 -8.98 7.62 -18.53
CA LEU A 66 -10.24 7.78 -17.82
C LEU A 66 -11.08 8.88 -18.47
N LYS A 67 -12.39 8.71 -18.43
CA LYS A 67 -13.35 9.71 -18.89
C LYS A 67 -14.21 10.15 -17.69
N PRO A 68 -14.24 11.44 -17.34
CA PRO A 68 -15.11 11.93 -16.31
C PRO A 68 -16.58 11.70 -16.68
N LEU A 69 -17.35 11.09 -15.80
CA LEU A 69 -18.80 11.10 -15.94
C LEU A 69 -19.30 12.46 -15.43
N GLY A 70 -19.72 13.31 -16.36
CA GLY A 70 -20.39 14.57 -16.03
C GLY A 70 -21.65 14.28 -15.21
N LYS A 71 -21.99 15.12 -14.19
CA LYS A 71 -23.37 15.22 -13.71
C LYS A 71 -24.23 15.33 -14.94
N ARG A 72 -25.28 14.50 -15.09
CA ARG A 72 -26.37 14.71 -16.06
C ARG A 72 -26.80 16.16 -15.89
N ARG A 73 -26.32 17.04 -16.75
CA ARG A 73 -26.91 18.35 -16.92
C ARG A 73 -28.25 18.10 -17.59
N ASP A 74 -29.31 18.50 -16.91
CA ASP A 74 -30.63 18.60 -17.52
C ASP A 74 -30.50 19.30 -18.86
N SER A 75 -31.19 18.76 -19.84
CA SER A 75 -31.05 19.02 -21.28
C SER A 75 -31.52 20.40 -21.69
N ASN A 76 -31.01 21.50 -21.15
CA ASN A 76 -31.43 22.84 -21.58
C ASN A 76 -30.34 23.90 -21.74
N ASP A 77 -29.07 23.51 -21.87
CA ASP A 77 -28.02 24.51 -22.16
C ASP A 77 -27.08 24.03 -23.29
N ARG A 78 -27.64 24.10 -24.53
CA ARG A 78 -26.86 23.99 -25.77
C ARG A 78 -26.18 25.34 -26.05
N LYS A 79 -25.09 25.63 -25.35
CA LYS A 79 -24.07 26.58 -25.85
C LYS A 79 -22.70 25.91 -25.71
N GLY A 80 -22.09 25.72 -26.89
CA GLY A 80 -20.82 25.03 -27.04
C GLY A 80 -19.70 25.66 -26.23
N THR A 81 -19.19 24.87 -25.30
CA THR A 81 -17.87 25.13 -24.73
C THR A 81 -16.97 24.03 -25.26
N GLN A 82 -16.09 24.40 -26.18
CA GLN A 82 -15.02 23.53 -26.68
C GLN A 82 -14.22 23.01 -25.48
N ALA A 83 -14.01 21.68 -25.48
CA ALA A 83 -13.07 21.06 -24.55
C ALA A 83 -11.69 21.71 -24.70
N PRO A 84 -10.94 21.95 -23.61
CA PRO A 84 -9.60 22.50 -23.72
C PRO A 84 -8.73 21.54 -24.55
N SER A 85 -8.34 22.00 -25.74
CA SER A 85 -7.35 21.33 -26.57
C SER A 85 -5.99 21.47 -25.88
N PHE A 86 -5.43 20.37 -25.41
CA PHE A 86 -4.04 20.31 -24.98
C PHE A 86 -3.15 20.34 -26.23
N PRO A 87 -2.29 21.35 -26.43
CA PRO A 87 -1.36 21.38 -27.53
C PRO A 87 -0.29 20.32 -27.30
N GLY A 88 -0.09 19.43 -28.26
CA GLY A 88 1.10 18.59 -28.32
C GLY A 88 0.92 17.08 -28.21
N ILE A 89 -0.29 16.53 -28.18
CA ILE A 89 -0.45 15.07 -28.35
C ILE A 89 -0.74 14.79 -29.83
N VAL A 90 0.32 14.62 -30.61
CA VAL A 90 0.21 13.98 -31.92
C VAL A 90 -0.24 12.53 -31.64
N PRO A 91 -1.36 12.06 -32.20
CA PRO A 91 -1.71 10.65 -32.11
C PRO A 91 -0.64 9.87 -32.87
N VAL A 92 0.28 9.26 -32.14
CA VAL A 92 1.16 8.25 -32.71
C VAL A 92 0.23 7.13 -33.17
N ARG A 93 0.02 7.00 -34.45
CA ARG A 93 -0.56 5.81 -35.06
C ARG A 93 0.39 4.64 -34.73
N SER A 94 0.15 4.01 -33.60
CA SER A 94 0.83 2.77 -33.22
C SER A 94 0.29 1.68 -34.13
N GLN A 95 1.01 1.41 -35.20
CA GLN A 95 0.83 0.17 -35.94
C GLN A 95 1.00 -0.97 -34.91
N GLY A 96 -0.07 -1.72 -34.65
CA GLY A 96 0.02 -3.08 -34.14
C GLY A 96 0.10 -3.29 -32.62
N CYS A 97 -0.31 -2.35 -31.76
CA CYS A 97 -0.49 -2.69 -30.33
C CYS A 97 -1.89 -3.27 -30.11
N ASN A 98 -1.99 -4.58 -30.11
CA ASN A 98 -3.18 -5.32 -29.74
C ASN A 98 -2.98 -5.97 -28.36
N GLU A 99 -4.05 -6.56 -27.81
CA GLU A 99 -4.02 -7.21 -26.50
C GLU A 99 -2.99 -8.33 -26.45
N THR A 100 -2.90 -9.17 -27.49
CA THR A 100 -1.92 -10.25 -27.62
C THR A 100 -0.49 -9.74 -27.50
N ALA A 101 -0.15 -8.65 -28.18
CA ALA A 101 1.19 -8.07 -28.11
C ALA A 101 1.54 -7.56 -26.69
N ILE A 102 0.55 -7.20 -25.87
CA ILE A 102 0.79 -6.83 -24.47
C ILE A 102 1.05 -8.08 -23.63
N TRP A 103 0.29 -9.17 -23.85
CA TRP A 103 0.53 -10.44 -23.19
C TRP A 103 1.93 -10.99 -23.47
N ASP A 104 2.40 -10.89 -24.71
CA ASP A 104 3.73 -11.36 -25.12
C ASP A 104 4.87 -10.57 -24.47
N ARG A 105 4.64 -9.31 -24.12
CA ARG A 105 5.67 -8.41 -23.58
C ARG A 105 5.78 -8.38 -22.05
N ILE A 106 4.89 -9.04 -21.32
CA ILE A 106 4.96 -9.06 -19.86
C ILE A 106 6.04 -10.00 -19.32
N ARG A 107 6.50 -10.93 -20.14
CA ARG A 107 7.58 -11.88 -19.85
C ARG A 107 8.75 -11.61 -20.77
N VAL A 108 9.91 -11.41 -20.18
CA VAL A 108 11.15 -11.18 -20.91
C VAL A 108 12.18 -12.18 -20.44
N THR A 109 12.64 -13.03 -21.34
CA THR A 109 13.75 -13.94 -21.06
C THR A 109 15.05 -13.23 -21.37
N ASP A 110 15.97 -13.20 -20.42
CA ASP A 110 17.30 -12.65 -20.59
C ASP A 110 18.03 -13.49 -21.66
N PRO A 111 18.44 -12.90 -22.78
CA PRO A 111 19.10 -13.64 -23.86
C PRO A 111 20.47 -14.23 -23.45
N VAL A 112 21.10 -13.68 -22.43
CA VAL A 112 22.45 -14.12 -22.00
C VAL A 112 22.36 -15.13 -20.85
N GLY A 113 21.39 -14.96 -19.93
CA GLY A 113 21.31 -15.77 -18.71
C GLY A 113 20.09 -16.69 -18.64
N GLY A 114 19.19 -16.69 -19.62
CA GLY A 114 17.98 -17.53 -19.65
C GLY A 114 16.98 -17.23 -18.52
N SER A 115 17.23 -16.22 -17.67
CA SER A 115 16.37 -15.90 -16.56
C SER A 115 15.14 -15.14 -16.98
N LEU A 116 13.96 -15.58 -16.49
CA LEU A 116 12.69 -14.94 -16.74
C LEU A 116 12.50 -13.71 -15.84
N THR A 117 12.16 -12.58 -16.45
CA THR A 117 11.80 -11.33 -15.78
C THR A 117 10.40 -10.88 -16.22
N TYR A 118 9.75 -10.10 -15.34
CA TYR A 118 8.38 -9.67 -15.54
C TYR A 118 8.28 -8.15 -15.65
N ILE A 119 7.50 -7.68 -16.62
CA ILE A 119 7.17 -6.28 -16.79
C ILE A 119 5.78 -6.02 -16.22
N CYS A 120 5.70 -5.35 -15.08
CA CYS A 120 4.45 -4.91 -14.45
C CYS A 120 4.58 -3.46 -13.97
N GLN A 121 3.50 -2.86 -13.51
CA GLN A 121 3.55 -1.46 -13.05
C GLN A 121 4.56 -1.27 -11.90
N MET A 122 4.75 -2.28 -11.05
CA MET A 122 5.67 -2.17 -9.90
C MET A 122 7.14 -2.26 -10.34
N THR A 123 7.48 -3.15 -11.27
CA THR A 123 8.85 -3.26 -11.79
C THR A 123 9.25 -2.05 -12.63
N GLN A 124 8.28 -1.30 -13.17
CA GLN A 124 8.50 -0.13 -14.01
C GLN A 124 8.36 1.20 -13.26
N VAL A 125 8.19 1.18 -11.93
CA VAL A 125 8.00 2.41 -11.12
C VAL A 125 9.14 3.41 -11.37
N ARG A 126 10.39 2.97 -11.40
CA ARG A 126 11.54 3.88 -11.56
C ARG A 126 11.57 4.59 -12.91
N GLN A 127 11.22 3.90 -13.99
CA GLN A 127 11.17 4.49 -15.33
C GLN A 127 9.97 5.43 -15.51
N ALA A 128 8.86 5.11 -14.83
CA ALA A 128 7.59 5.86 -14.94
C ALA A 128 7.49 7.07 -14.01
N THR A 129 8.51 7.32 -13.17
CA THR A 129 8.45 8.29 -12.07
C THR A 129 9.75 9.05 -11.92
N SER A 130 9.71 10.21 -11.27
CA SER A 130 10.89 10.99 -10.87
C SER A 130 11.13 10.91 -9.36
N ALA A 131 12.36 11.20 -8.93
CA ALA A 131 12.69 11.26 -7.51
C ALA A 131 11.89 12.37 -6.82
N LEU A 132 11.43 12.09 -5.58
CA LEU A 132 10.71 13.05 -4.77
C LEU A 132 11.36 13.14 -3.40
N ALA A 133 11.81 14.34 -3.06
CA ALA A 133 12.41 14.60 -1.76
C ALA A 133 11.32 14.65 -0.67
N TRP A 134 11.61 14.07 0.49
CA TRP A 134 10.64 14.03 1.59
C TRP A 134 10.27 15.43 2.13
N TRP A 135 11.14 16.43 1.96
CA TRP A 135 10.89 17.82 2.35
C TRP A 135 10.17 18.66 1.28
N ASP A 136 9.88 18.10 0.11
CA ASP A 136 9.12 18.80 -0.92
C ASP A 136 7.66 18.97 -0.45
N VAL A 137 7.32 20.17 -0.01
CA VAL A 137 6.01 20.50 0.57
C VAL A 137 4.85 20.33 -0.42
N ARG A 138 5.12 20.39 -1.74
CA ARG A 138 4.09 20.25 -2.78
C ARG A 138 3.36 18.92 -2.68
N GLN A 139 4.06 17.85 -2.32
CA GLN A 139 3.44 16.55 -2.15
C GLN A 139 2.37 16.52 -1.04
N TYR A 140 2.60 17.25 0.04
CA TYR A 140 1.67 17.29 1.19
C TYR A 140 0.49 18.23 0.92
N LEU A 141 0.74 19.30 0.17
CA LEU A 141 -0.33 20.16 -0.32
C LEU A 141 -1.25 19.39 -1.27
N GLU A 142 -0.70 18.57 -2.16
CA GLU A 142 -1.48 17.72 -3.06
C GLU A 142 -2.22 16.60 -2.30
N ASP A 143 -1.65 16.01 -1.25
CA ASP A 143 -2.35 15.06 -0.36
C ASP A 143 -3.63 15.69 0.20
N TYR A 144 -3.56 16.94 0.64
CA TYR A 144 -4.71 17.64 1.21
C TYR A 144 -5.70 18.11 0.15
N THR A 145 -5.22 18.77 -0.90
CA THR A 145 -6.09 19.37 -1.94
C THR A 145 -6.81 18.33 -2.79
N SER A 146 -6.19 17.16 -2.99
CA SER A 146 -6.83 16.03 -3.67
C SER A 146 -7.85 15.28 -2.80
N GLY A 147 -7.92 15.55 -1.51
CA GLY A 147 -8.76 14.84 -0.57
C GLY A 147 -8.23 13.46 -0.15
N ASN A 148 -6.99 13.11 -0.51
CA ASN A 148 -6.35 11.86 -0.08
C ASN A 148 -6.25 11.77 1.44
N VAL A 149 -5.99 12.92 2.08
CA VAL A 149 -5.71 13.01 3.52
C VAL A 149 -6.38 14.26 4.09
N GLY A 150 -7.10 14.09 5.19
CA GLY A 150 -7.64 15.23 5.95
C GLY A 150 -6.54 15.96 6.75
N ILE A 151 -6.77 17.24 7.06
CA ILE A 151 -5.81 18.10 7.76
C ILE A 151 -5.37 17.51 9.11
N ALA A 152 -6.27 16.90 9.86
CA ALA A 152 -5.95 16.29 11.15
C ALA A 152 -4.94 15.12 11.00
N THR A 153 -5.10 14.29 9.97
CA THR A 153 -4.17 13.20 9.67
C THR A 153 -2.82 13.74 9.21
N LEU A 154 -2.81 14.79 8.41
CA LEU A 154 -1.59 15.46 7.98
C LEU A 154 -0.82 16.03 9.17
N CYS A 155 -1.48 16.77 10.07
CA CYS A 155 -0.88 17.30 11.28
C CYS A 155 -0.33 16.19 12.20
N LYS A 156 -1.08 15.10 12.41
CA LYS A 156 -0.62 13.93 13.18
C LYS A 156 0.64 13.28 12.58
N ALA A 157 0.68 13.16 11.25
CA ALA A 157 1.85 12.57 10.56
C ALA A 157 3.09 13.46 10.69
N PHE A 158 2.94 14.78 10.53
CA PHE A 158 4.03 15.72 10.74
C PHE A 158 4.50 15.75 12.20
N ALA A 159 3.58 15.82 13.16
CA ALA A 159 3.92 15.79 14.58
C ALA A 159 4.70 14.51 14.93
N TYR A 160 4.27 13.35 14.42
CA TYR A 160 5.01 12.11 14.60
C TYR A 160 6.40 12.17 13.93
N SER A 161 6.50 12.69 12.71
CA SER A 161 7.77 12.81 11.99
C SER A 161 8.78 13.66 12.76
N VAL A 162 8.36 14.83 13.26
CA VAL A 162 9.19 15.72 14.09
C VAL A 162 9.61 15.00 15.37
N TYR A 163 8.66 14.37 16.05
CA TYR A 163 8.91 13.62 17.27
C TYR A 163 9.93 12.48 17.06
N TYR A 164 9.77 11.74 15.96
CA TYR A 164 10.68 10.68 15.57
C TYR A 164 12.10 11.22 15.35
N HIS A 165 12.26 12.28 14.54
CA HIS A 165 13.58 12.85 14.26
C HIS A 165 14.25 13.39 15.52
N LEU A 166 13.53 14.06 16.42
CA LEU A 166 14.04 14.52 17.69
C LEU A 166 14.48 13.34 18.58
N SER A 167 13.69 12.26 18.62
CA SER A 167 14.03 11.06 19.39
C SER A 167 15.27 10.32 18.87
N GLN A 168 15.69 10.58 17.61
CA GLN A 168 16.86 9.98 16.97
C GLN A 168 18.07 10.94 16.87
N ALA A 169 17.93 12.18 17.35
CA ALA A 169 18.94 13.22 17.16
C ALA A 169 20.24 13.01 17.96
N GLY A 170 20.35 11.93 18.73
CA GLY A 170 21.59 11.60 19.48
C GLY A 170 21.88 12.49 20.69
N ILE A 171 20.95 13.39 21.06
CA ILE A 171 21.10 14.35 22.18
C ILE A 171 20.69 13.74 23.55
N GLY A 172 20.61 12.42 23.65
CA GLY A 172 20.27 11.71 24.90
C GLY A 172 18.78 11.70 25.27
N LEU A 173 17.92 12.48 24.61
CA LEU A 173 16.49 12.57 24.91
C LEU A 173 15.65 11.38 24.38
N GLY A 174 16.20 10.58 23.47
CA GLY A 174 15.48 9.51 22.80
C GLY A 174 14.77 8.51 23.73
N PRO A 175 15.43 7.95 24.75
CA PRO A 175 14.79 7.02 25.70
C PRO A 175 13.64 7.66 26.48
N ALA A 176 13.85 8.89 27.01
CA ALA A 176 12.82 9.62 27.76
C ALA A 176 11.60 9.95 26.88
N MET A 177 11.84 10.39 25.64
CA MET A 177 10.77 10.66 24.70
C MET A 177 9.97 9.39 24.38
N ARG A 178 10.63 8.27 24.07
CA ARG A 178 9.95 7.00 23.80
C ARG A 178 9.13 6.52 25.00
N TRP A 179 9.68 6.63 26.22
CA TRP A 179 8.95 6.32 27.45
C TRP A 179 7.70 7.20 27.59
N PHE A 180 7.84 8.51 27.38
CA PHE A 180 6.70 9.44 27.45
C PHE A 180 5.62 9.11 26.41
N TYR A 181 6.03 8.81 25.17
CA TYR A 181 5.12 8.39 24.11
C TYR A 181 4.33 7.14 24.51
N ASP A 182 5.01 6.13 25.04
CA ASP A 182 4.41 4.86 25.48
C ASP A 182 3.45 5.04 26.66
N ARG A 183 3.65 6.10 27.46
CA ARG A 183 2.78 6.37 28.61
C ARG A 183 1.53 7.15 28.21
N VAL A 184 1.66 8.10 27.32
CA VAL A 184 0.59 9.07 26.98
C VAL A 184 -0.26 8.61 25.80
N ASN A 185 0.35 8.07 24.75
CA ASN A 185 -0.36 7.77 23.52
C ASN A 185 -1.41 6.65 23.68
N PRO A 186 -1.17 5.55 24.42
CA PRO A 186 -2.20 4.54 24.67
C PRO A 186 -3.40 5.06 25.46
N LEU A 187 -3.21 6.02 26.38
CA LEU A 187 -4.33 6.65 27.11
C LEU A 187 -5.30 7.40 26.19
N ARG A 188 -4.83 7.80 25.01
CA ARG A 188 -5.61 8.45 23.95
C ARG A 188 -6.09 7.48 22.87
N GLY A 189 -6.05 6.17 23.12
CA GLY A 189 -6.40 5.14 22.14
C GLY A 189 -5.37 4.94 21.03
N GLY A 190 -4.16 5.50 21.18
CA GLY A 190 -3.06 5.32 20.24
C GLY A 190 -2.20 4.09 20.56
N THR A 191 -1.21 3.83 19.69
CA THR A 191 -0.30 2.69 19.82
C THR A 191 0.95 3.05 20.62
N LEU A 192 1.68 2.03 21.09
CA LEU A 192 3.05 2.19 21.60
C LEU A 192 3.96 2.78 20.51
N PHE A 193 5.13 3.30 20.92
CA PHE A 193 6.09 3.87 19.96
C PHE A 193 6.44 2.81 18.89
N PRO A 194 6.11 3.06 17.61
CA PRO A 194 6.09 1.97 16.63
C PRO A 194 7.46 1.55 16.10
N ARG A 195 8.51 2.34 16.37
CA ARG A 195 9.88 2.06 15.91
C ARG A 195 10.79 1.60 17.06
N LYS A 196 10.36 0.58 17.78
CA LYS A 196 11.20 -0.12 18.74
C LYS A 196 12.00 -1.21 18.05
N PRO A 197 13.27 -1.42 18.42
CA PRO A 197 14.05 -2.56 17.91
C PRO A 197 13.50 -3.87 18.47
N GLY A 198 13.68 -4.96 17.74
CA GLY A 198 13.42 -6.29 18.25
C GLY A 198 14.40 -6.70 19.35
N GLU A 199 14.05 -7.74 20.10
CA GLU A 199 14.79 -8.17 21.29
C GLU A 199 15.87 -9.21 20.97
N ILE A 200 15.82 -9.85 19.78
CA ILE A 200 16.82 -10.87 19.40
C ILE A 200 18.07 -10.17 18.83
N PRO A 201 19.29 -10.56 19.24
CA PRO A 201 20.51 -10.01 18.66
C PRO A 201 20.58 -10.23 17.15
N GLU A 202 21.13 -9.25 16.42
CA GLU A 202 21.32 -9.36 14.98
C GLU A 202 22.22 -10.56 14.63
N GLY A 203 21.83 -11.30 13.58
CA GLY A 203 22.53 -12.52 13.16
C GLY A 203 22.09 -13.78 13.91
N SER A 204 21.36 -13.66 15.02
CA SER A 204 20.82 -14.80 15.74
C SER A 204 19.57 -15.38 15.01
N PRO A 205 19.35 -16.72 15.07
CA PRO A 205 18.16 -17.34 14.49
C PRO A 205 16.88 -16.80 15.16
N THR A 206 15.96 -16.30 14.36
CA THR A 206 14.64 -15.89 14.84
C THR A 206 13.65 -17.05 14.81
N PRO A 207 12.71 -17.13 15.78
CA PRO A 207 11.79 -18.25 15.90
C PRO A 207 10.82 -18.32 14.71
N SER A 208 10.29 -19.51 14.46
CA SER A 208 9.19 -19.75 13.51
C SER A 208 7.98 -20.29 14.25
N GLY A 209 6.81 -20.02 13.70
CA GLY A 209 5.56 -20.63 14.14
C GLY A 209 4.68 -20.80 12.92
N LEU A 210 4.09 -21.98 12.77
CA LEU A 210 3.16 -22.30 11.69
C LEU A 210 1.80 -22.59 12.31
N LEU A 211 0.80 -21.87 11.84
CA LEU A 211 -0.60 -22.06 12.20
C LEU A 211 -1.38 -22.76 11.07
N ASN A 212 -0.78 -22.85 9.87
CA ASN A 212 -1.45 -23.38 8.66
C ASN A 212 -2.80 -22.68 8.42
N LEU A 213 -2.78 -21.35 8.44
CA LEU A 213 -3.97 -20.52 8.31
C LEU A 213 -4.56 -20.59 6.90
N ARG A 214 -5.89 -20.64 6.84
CA ARG A 214 -6.66 -20.65 5.58
C ARG A 214 -7.38 -19.34 5.34
N PRO A 215 -7.63 -18.95 4.08
CA PRO A 215 -8.47 -17.79 3.76
C PRO A 215 -9.83 -17.87 4.47
N GLY A 216 -10.28 -16.74 5.02
CA GLY A 216 -11.51 -16.62 5.78
C GLY A 216 -11.37 -16.87 7.28
N GLU A 217 -10.32 -17.54 7.77
CA GLU A 217 -10.11 -17.73 9.21
C GLU A 217 -9.93 -16.40 9.94
N LEU A 218 -10.52 -16.29 11.14
CA LEU A 218 -10.38 -15.12 12.01
C LEU A 218 -9.13 -15.31 12.89
N VAL A 219 -8.24 -14.32 12.82
CA VAL A 219 -7.01 -14.28 13.61
C VAL A 219 -6.89 -12.98 14.35
N ARG A 220 -6.22 -13.00 15.49
CA ARG A 220 -5.80 -11.80 16.21
C ARG A 220 -4.32 -11.54 15.97
N VAL A 221 -3.96 -10.29 15.72
CA VAL A 221 -2.55 -9.88 15.68
C VAL A 221 -2.05 -9.76 17.12
N LYS A 222 -0.95 -10.42 17.44
CA LYS A 222 -0.35 -10.38 18.78
C LYS A 222 0.02 -8.95 19.19
N PRO A 223 0.08 -8.66 20.49
CA PRO A 223 0.58 -7.39 21.00
C PRO A 223 1.98 -7.05 20.48
N HIS A 224 2.24 -5.75 20.22
CA HIS A 224 3.52 -5.30 19.67
C HIS A 224 4.72 -5.81 20.45
N LEU A 225 4.68 -5.77 21.79
CA LEU A 225 5.78 -6.23 22.64
C LEU A 225 6.05 -7.74 22.53
N GLU A 226 5.02 -8.54 22.27
CA GLU A 226 5.20 -9.97 22.01
C GLU A 226 5.86 -10.23 20.66
N ILE A 227 5.49 -9.45 19.65
CA ILE A 227 6.10 -9.56 18.32
C ILE A 227 7.58 -9.16 18.38
N LEU A 228 7.96 -8.14 19.14
CA LEU A 228 9.37 -7.73 19.30
C LEU A 228 10.27 -8.84 19.84
N LYS A 229 9.73 -9.77 20.64
CA LYS A 229 10.45 -10.98 21.09
C LYS A 229 10.74 -11.99 19.99
N THR A 230 10.12 -11.85 18.82
CA THR A 230 10.27 -12.75 17.69
C THR A 230 11.11 -12.18 16.56
N VAL A 231 11.51 -10.93 16.62
CA VAL A 231 12.30 -10.25 15.61
C VAL A 231 13.66 -9.83 16.15
N ASP A 232 14.65 -9.75 15.27
CA ASP A 232 16.00 -9.30 15.63
C ASP A 232 16.06 -7.77 15.82
N SER A 233 17.21 -7.26 16.28
CA SER A 233 17.42 -5.82 16.51
C SER A 233 17.28 -4.96 15.26
N SER A 234 17.38 -5.54 14.06
CA SER A 234 17.07 -4.92 12.76
C SER A 234 15.58 -5.06 12.37
N ASN A 235 14.73 -5.50 13.31
CA ASN A 235 13.29 -5.74 13.11
C ASN A 235 12.99 -6.78 12.01
N ARG A 236 13.74 -7.87 11.93
CA ARG A 236 13.50 -8.95 10.96
C ARG A 236 13.16 -10.27 11.65
N ASN A 237 12.17 -10.99 11.10
CA ASN A 237 11.93 -12.38 11.42
C ASN A 237 12.16 -13.21 10.15
N ARG A 238 13.19 -14.08 10.16
CA ARG A 238 13.54 -14.94 9.02
C ARG A 238 13.56 -14.14 7.69
N GLY A 239 14.19 -12.94 7.73
CA GLY A 239 14.32 -12.02 6.60
C GLY A 239 13.13 -11.09 6.35
N MET A 240 11.95 -11.34 6.94
CA MET A 240 10.78 -10.46 6.84
C MET A 240 10.91 -9.29 7.81
N TYR A 241 10.79 -8.07 7.28
CA TYR A 241 10.87 -6.84 8.07
C TYR A 241 9.53 -6.55 8.79
N TRP A 242 9.61 -6.29 10.10
CA TRP A 242 8.53 -5.79 10.92
C TRP A 242 8.48 -4.26 10.79
N ASP A 243 7.56 -3.75 9.97
CA ASP A 243 7.44 -2.31 9.72
C ASP A 243 6.61 -1.63 10.83
N ALA A 244 6.97 -0.40 11.18
CA ALA A 244 6.21 0.46 12.07
C ALA A 244 4.74 0.66 11.65
N GLU A 245 4.46 0.54 10.35
CA GLU A 245 3.10 0.62 9.80
C GLU A 245 2.19 -0.55 10.21
N LEU A 246 2.76 -1.65 10.72
CA LEU A 246 2.01 -2.82 11.20
C LEU A 246 1.53 -2.64 12.66
N VAL A 247 2.21 -1.82 13.44
CA VAL A 247 1.94 -1.64 14.86
C VAL A 247 0.50 -1.21 15.18
N PRO A 248 -0.16 -0.33 14.40
CA PRO A 248 -1.57 0.03 14.64
C PRO A 248 -2.57 -1.13 14.55
N TYR A 249 -2.16 -2.24 13.97
CA TYR A 249 -3.01 -3.43 13.82
C TYR A 249 -2.83 -4.45 14.96
N CYS A 250 -1.84 -4.25 15.83
CA CYS A 250 -1.60 -5.13 16.98
C CYS A 250 -2.80 -5.17 17.94
N GLY A 251 -3.13 -6.36 18.41
CA GLY A 251 -4.30 -6.62 19.27
C GLY A 251 -5.63 -6.69 18.53
N GLY A 252 -5.70 -6.24 17.28
CA GLY A 252 -6.90 -6.32 16.45
C GLY A 252 -7.16 -7.72 15.89
N ALA A 253 -8.43 -8.01 15.60
CA ALA A 253 -8.85 -9.25 14.95
C ALA A 253 -9.19 -9.00 13.48
N TYR A 254 -8.66 -9.84 12.58
CA TYR A 254 -8.80 -9.71 11.14
C TYR A 254 -9.03 -11.07 10.49
N ARG A 255 -9.66 -11.09 9.33
CA ARG A 255 -9.77 -12.33 8.55
C ARG A 255 -8.53 -12.51 7.68
N VAL A 256 -8.10 -13.74 7.53
CA VAL A 256 -7.07 -14.11 6.56
C VAL A 256 -7.64 -13.90 5.16
N LEU A 257 -7.02 -13.05 4.36
CA LEU A 257 -7.40 -12.83 2.96
C LEU A 257 -6.79 -13.91 2.07
N LYS A 258 -5.50 -14.16 2.22
CA LYS A 258 -4.75 -15.17 1.46
C LYS A 258 -3.41 -15.50 2.09
N SER A 259 -2.87 -16.65 1.75
CA SER A 259 -1.45 -16.98 1.93
C SER A 259 -0.65 -16.52 0.73
N VAL A 260 0.58 -16.08 0.95
CA VAL A 260 1.50 -15.60 -0.08
C VAL A 260 2.77 -16.43 -0.03
N THR A 261 3.05 -17.11 -1.13
CA THR A 261 4.23 -17.95 -1.33
C THR A 261 5.16 -17.45 -2.41
N LYS A 262 4.64 -16.64 -3.35
CA LYS A 262 5.45 -16.07 -4.46
C LYS A 262 5.02 -14.66 -4.83
N ILE A 263 6.00 -13.83 -5.13
CA ILE A 263 5.80 -12.45 -5.58
C ILE A 263 6.87 -12.08 -6.60
N ILE A 264 6.60 -11.09 -7.43
CA ILE A 264 7.63 -10.46 -8.27
C ILE A 264 8.36 -9.43 -7.42
N ASP A 265 9.69 -9.55 -7.37
CA ASP A 265 10.55 -8.56 -6.72
C ASP A 265 10.66 -7.30 -7.59
N GLU A 266 10.31 -6.16 -7.00
CA GLU A 266 10.32 -4.86 -7.71
C GLU A 266 11.73 -4.46 -8.20
N LYS A 267 12.78 -4.94 -7.54
CA LYS A 267 14.18 -4.60 -7.85
C LYS A 267 14.74 -5.42 -9.00
N THR A 268 14.54 -6.73 -8.98
CA THR A 268 15.12 -7.67 -9.95
C THR A 268 14.16 -8.02 -11.08
N SER A 269 12.89 -7.66 -10.94
CA SER A 269 11.80 -8.06 -11.84
C SER A 269 11.62 -9.58 -11.97
N ARG A 270 12.16 -10.37 -11.04
CA ARG A 270 12.07 -11.84 -11.03
C ARG A 270 11.01 -12.32 -10.06
N MET A 271 10.44 -13.49 -10.35
CA MET A 271 9.60 -14.19 -9.37
C MET A 271 10.45 -14.68 -8.21
N ILE A 272 10.05 -14.35 -7.00
CA ILE A 272 10.65 -14.86 -5.75
C ILE A 272 9.65 -15.80 -5.09
N GLU A 273 10.11 -16.99 -4.78
CA GLU A 273 9.41 -17.93 -3.91
C GLU A 273 9.83 -17.69 -2.45
N MET A 274 8.85 -17.54 -1.58
CA MET A 274 9.10 -17.30 -0.17
C MET A 274 9.44 -18.60 0.54
N LYS A 275 10.63 -18.70 1.14
CA LYS A 275 11.04 -19.86 1.97
C LYS A 275 10.08 -20.12 3.13
N ASN A 276 9.44 -19.08 3.62
CA ASN A 276 8.41 -19.15 4.66
C ASN A 276 7.19 -18.37 4.15
N PRO A 277 6.02 -19.04 3.99
CA PRO A 277 4.79 -18.39 3.57
C PRO A 277 4.44 -17.19 4.46
N CYS A 278 3.76 -16.23 3.88
CA CYS A 278 3.26 -15.06 4.59
C CYS A 278 1.76 -14.98 4.45
N ILE A 279 1.13 -14.32 5.41
CA ILE A 279 -0.32 -14.11 5.41
C ILE A 279 -0.60 -12.65 5.04
N VAL A 280 -1.63 -12.45 4.25
CA VAL A 280 -2.28 -11.14 4.04
C VAL A 280 -3.60 -11.14 4.79
N LEU A 281 -3.83 -10.09 5.55
CA LEU A 281 -5.07 -9.89 6.32
C LEU A 281 -6.01 -8.95 5.57
N ASP A 282 -7.29 -9.24 5.63
CA ASP A 282 -8.31 -8.40 5.00
C ASP A 282 -8.41 -7.04 5.68
N SER A 283 -8.62 -5.99 4.89
CA SER A 283 -8.73 -4.59 5.34
C SER A 283 -7.47 -4.03 6.03
N VAL A 284 -6.36 -4.78 6.02
CA VAL A 284 -5.07 -4.35 6.55
C VAL A 284 -4.17 -3.87 5.42
N ILE A 285 -3.86 -2.57 5.41
CA ILE A 285 -3.06 -1.92 4.37
C ILE A 285 -1.99 -1.01 4.99
N CYS A 286 -0.88 -0.81 4.28
CA CYS A 286 0.12 0.18 4.65
C CYS A 286 -0.45 1.59 4.47
N ARG A 287 -0.51 2.38 5.54
CA ARG A 287 -1.01 3.77 5.53
C ARG A 287 0.11 4.80 5.47
N ALA A 288 1.36 4.38 5.54
CA ALA A 288 2.57 5.21 5.49
C ALA A 288 2.54 6.40 6.48
N ARG A 289 2.01 6.19 7.68
CA ARG A 289 1.89 7.23 8.73
C ARG A 289 3.15 7.36 9.58
N TYR A 290 3.93 6.27 9.70
CA TYR A 290 5.11 6.18 10.57
C TYR A 290 6.42 6.09 9.79
N SER A 291 6.40 6.37 8.52
CA SER A 291 7.54 6.27 7.61
C SER A 291 7.97 7.66 7.13
N PRO A 292 8.94 8.33 7.78
CA PRO A 292 9.29 9.72 7.48
C PRO A 292 9.71 9.94 6.02
N CYS A 293 10.34 8.94 5.39
CA CYS A 293 10.79 9.06 4.00
C CYS A 293 9.72 8.79 2.93
N ARG A 294 8.54 8.27 3.34
CA ARG A 294 7.42 7.93 2.42
C ARG A 294 6.05 8.30 3.01
N MET A 295 6.04 9.35 3.82
CA MET A 295 4.87 9.77 4.58
C MET A 295 3.65 9.98 3.70
N LEU A 296 2.51 9.36 4.10
CA LEU A 296 1.21 9.44 3.45
C LEU A 296 1.20 8.92 1.99
N CYS A 297 2.06 7.95 1.66
CA CYS A 297 2.08 7.31 0.35
C CYS A 297 0.73 6.64 0.05
N PRO A 298 0.05 6.95 -1.08
CA PRO A 298 -1.25 6.41 -1.41
C PRO A 298 -1.23 4.98 -1.99
N LYS A 299 -0.08 4.32 -2.07
CA LYS A 299 0.09 2.99 -2.71
C LYS A 299 -0.69 1.88 -2.01
N GLU A 300 -1.01 2.02 -0.72
CA GLU A 300 -1.85 1.08 0.07
C GLU A 300 -1.51 -0.40 -0.14
N MET A 301 -0.22 -0.73 -0.03
CA MET A 301 0.23 -2.11 -0.18
C MET A 301 -0.31 -2.99 0.94
N TYR A 302 -0.58 -4.24 0.62
CA TYR A 302 -0.81 -5.26 1.64
C TYR A 302 0.49 -5.54 2.38
N PRO A 303 0.54 -5.37 3.71
CA PRO A 303 1.67 -5.86 4.51
C PRO A 303 1.61 -7.39 4.62
N TYR A 304 2.78 -7.99 4.68
CA TYR A 304 2.91 -9.44 4.86
C TYR A 304 3.13 -9.76 6.33
N TRP A 305 2.39 -10.75 6.81
CA TRP A 305 2.41 -11.20 8.21
C TRP A 305 3.03 -12.58 8.31
N ARG A 306 3.92 -12.76 9.30
CA ARG A 306 4.34 -14.10 9.71
C ARG A 306 3.26 -14.72 10.59
N GLU A 307 2.99 -16.02 10.43
CA GLU A 307 2.00 -16.71 11.25
C GLU A 307 2.34 -16.68 12.75
N ILE A 308 3.63 -16.62 13.11
CA ILE A 308 4.07 -16.47 14.51
C ILE A 308 3.58 -15.18 15.15
N TRP A 309 3.26 -14.14 14.37
CA TRP A 309 2.72 -12.85 14.84
C TRP A 309 1.22 -12.86 15.03
N LEU A 310 0.58 -13.99 14.71
CA LEU A 310 -0.87 -14.16 14.73
C LEU A 310 -1.25 -15.24 15.75
N GLU A 311 -2.49 -15.22 16.20
CA GLU A 311 -3.12 -16.26 17.00
C GLU A 311 -4.54 -16.52 16.46
N ARG A 312 -5.01 -17.78 16.49
CA ARG A 312 -6.40 -18.07 16.15
C ARG A 312 -7.33 -17.51 17.21
N VAL A 313 -8.43 -16.93 16.76
CA VAL A 313 -9.52 -16.57 17.68
C VAL A 313 -10.40 -17.80 17.83
N GLU A 314 -10.32 -18.46 18.99
CA GLU A 314 -11.16 -19.61 19.32
C GLU A 314 -12.63 -19.17 19.45
N GLY A 315 -13.56 -19.89 18.81
CA GLY A 315 -15.00 -19.71 19.02
C GLY A 315 -15.88 -19.43 17.79
N GLN A 316 -15.36 -19.51 16.54
CA GLN A 316 -16.22 -19.45 15.36
C GLN A 316 -15.82 -20.48 14.28
N ALA A 317 -16.05 -21.76 14.58
CA ALA A 317 -16.28 -22.76 13.56
C ALA A 317 -17.76 -22.61 13.11
N GLY A 318 -17.98 -22.02 11.94
CA GLY A 318 -19.19 -22.16 11.16
C GLY A 318 -20.49 -21.66 11.81
N ASP A 319 -20.84 -20.41 11.61
CA ASP A 319 -22.21 -20.01 11.33
C ASP A 319 -22.21 -18.70 10.53
N GLY A 320 -23.10 -18.66 9.55
CA GLY A 320 -23.19 -17.61 8.53
C GLY A 320 -23.60 -16.21 9.03
N PRO A 321 -23.97 -15.28 8.18
CA PRO A 321 -23.57 -13.89 8.13
C PRO A 321 -24.22 -13.01 9.20
N SER A 322 -23.44 -12.67 10.25
CA SER A 322 -23.80 -11.55 11.14
C SER A 322 -22.62 -10.60 11.45
N ALA A 323 -21.76 -10.36 10.45
CA ALA A 323 -20.56 -9.53 10.56
C ALA A 323 -20.82 -8.01 10.45
N GLU A 324 -22.09 -7.57 10.42
CA GLU A 324 -22.41 -6.15 10.16
C GLU A 324 -22.27 -5.24 11.39
N LYS A 325 -22.19 -5.80 12.59
CA LYS A 325 -22.18 -5.00 13.84
C LYS A 325 -20.81 -4.66 14.39
N SER A 326 -19.75 -5.45 14.09
CA SER A 326 -18.38 -5.20 14.57
C SER A 326 -17.62 -4.19 13.70
N MET A 327 -18.04 -4.02 12.45
CA MET A 327 -17.40 -3.10 11.50
C MET A 327 -17.67 -1.62 11.81
N ARG A 328 -18.63 -1.30 12.70
CA ARG A 328 -19.02 0.09 13.00
C ARG A 328 -18.15 0.81 14.03
N LEU A 329 -17.28 0.12 14.75
CA LEU A 329 -16.47 0.74 15.83
C LEU A 329 -15.08 1.22 15.39
N SER A 330 -14.49 0.69 14.32
CA SER A 330 -13.18 1.13 13.81
C SER A 330 -13.22 2.16 12.67
N VAL A 331 -14.41 2.46 12.13
CA VAL A 331 -14.59 3.37 10.97
C VAL A 331 -15.08 4.76 11.38
N ARG A 332 -15.30 5.02 12.69
CA ARG A 332 -15.93 6.27 13.14
C ARG A 332 -15.07 7.53 13.09
N GLU A 333 -13.76 7.45 12.83
CA GLU A 333 -12.91 8.65 12.86
C GLU A 333 -12.60 9.31 11.50
N ASP A 334 -12.88 8.68 10.35
CA ASP A 334 -12.46 9.24 9.05
C ASP A 334 -13.60 9.84 8.18
N ARG A 335 -14.84 9.93 8.68
CA ARG A 335 -15.99 10.41 7.87
C ARG A 335 -16.31 11.91 7.91
N GLN A 336 -15.57 12.72 8.63
CA GLN A 336 -15.80 14.17 8.61
C GLN A 336 -14.80 14.86 7.68
N GLY A 337 -15.21 15.11 6.44
CA GLY A 337 -14.46 15.94 5.48
C GLY A 337 -14.37 15.42 4.04
N GLN A 338 -15.11 14.39 3.68
CA GLN A 338 -15.09 13.89 2.30
C GLN A 338 -15.80 14.86 1.36
N LYS A 339 -15.03 15.67 0.62
CA LYS A 339 -15.51 16.37 -0.59
C LYS A 339 -15.92 15.32 -1.62
N THR A 340 -17.03 15.56 -2.31
CA THR A 340 -17.58 14.69 -3.36
C THR A 340 -16.49 14.35 -4.39
N ILE A 341 -16.08 13.08 -4.43
CA ILE A 341 -15.06 12.59 -5.37
C ILE A 341 -15.74 12.28 -6.70
N PRO A 342 -15.19 12.72 -7.85
CA PRO A 342 -15.80 12.50 -9.15
C PRO A 342 -15.81 11.02 -9.54
N GLN A 343 -16.87 10.57 -10.20
CA GLN A 343 -16.95 9.27 -10.86
C GLN A 343 -16.24 9.34 -12.21
N LEU A 344 -15.50 8.30 -12.56
CA LEU A 344 -14.74 8.19 -13.81
C LEU A 344 -15.08 6.88 -14.52
N GLU A 345 -15.12 6.93 -15.85
CA GLU A 345 -15.25 5.76 -16.73
C GLU A 345 -13.91 5.47 -17.39
N ILE A 346 -13.53 4.19 -17.49
CA ILE A 346 -12.32 3.78 -18.18
C ILE A 346 -12.62 3.67 -19.67
N LYS A 347 -11.84 4.34 -20.50
CA LYS A 347 -11.96 4.31 -21.97
C LYS A 347 -11.75 2.88 -22.49
N ARG A 348 -12.58 2.47 -23.46
CA ARG A 348 -12.40 1.24 -24.24
C ARG A 348 -11.24 1.38 -25.22
#